data_bdd91c62c1f7ab34a77f7e3501a2bf4c
#
_entry.id   bdd91c62c1f7ab34a77f7e3501a2bf4c
#
_cell.length_a   1.000
_cell.length_b   1.000
_cell.length_c   1.000
_cell.angle_alpha   90.00
_cell.angle_beta   90.00
_cell.angle_gamma   90.00
#
_symmetry.space_group_name_H-M   'P 1'
#
loop_
_entity.id
_entity.type
_entity.pdbx_description
1 polymer ?
#
loop_
_entity_poly.entity_id
_entity_poly.type
_entity_poly.pdbx_seq_one_letter_code
_entity_poly.pdbx_strand_id
1 'polypeptide(L)'
;AWLTVFDAAAARGHRGSCLLDLGLPGQAIDPLREQDAAAPDLFVRNRAIWLLDRADAYAAMEEVDAACADIRQTFQTAAGTSSPRTMRRLAATVSRLDRWREVPEVVEVRDLFRAARSGRPVVA
;
A
#
# COMPACT_ATOMS: atom_id res chain seq x y z
N ALA A 1 19.95 -15.49 11.19
CA ALA A 1 20.10 -15.62 9.79
C ALA A 1 18.95 -14.94 9.03
N TRP A 2 19.12 -14.77 7.72
CA TRP A 2 18.12 -14.06 6.92
C TRP A 2 16.71 -14.70 6.94
N LEU A 3 16.63 -16.04 7.06
CA LEU A 3 15.34 -16.73 7.17
C LEU A 3 14.54 -16.27 8.39
N THR A 4 15.19 -16.08 9.52
CA THR A 4 14.53 -15.62 10.74
C THR A 4 14.01 -14.19 10.56
N VAL A 5 14.79 -13.32 9.93
CA VAL A 5 14.38 -11.94 9.65
C VAL A 5 13.22 -11.93 8.66
N PHE A 6 13.30 -12.74 7.60
CA PHE A 6 12.24 -12.88 6.62
C PHE A 6 10.94 -13.35 7.28
N ASP A 7 11.01 -14.41 8.09
CA ASP A 7 9.82 -14.96 8.76
C ASP A 7 9.18 -13.96 9.71
N ALA A 8 9.99 -13.20 10.44
CA ALA A 8 9.47 -12.18 11.35
C ALA A 8 8.78 -11.03 10.58
N ALA A 9 9.39 -10.54 9.51
CA ALA A 9 8.81 -9.48 8.69
C ALA A 9 7.53 -9.96 8.01
N ALA A 10 7.54 -11.16 7.44
CA ALA A 10 6.36 -11.76 6.82
C ALA A 10 5.23 -11.95 7.82
N ALA A 11 5.55 -12.42 9.04
CA ALA A 11 4.56 -12.61 10.10
C ALA A 11 3.90 -11.28 10.49
N ARG A 12 4.66 -10.19 10.59
CA ARG A 12 4.10 -8.86 10.87
C ARG A 12 3.16 -8.40 9.76
N GLY A 13 3.55 -8.57 8.51
CA GLY A 13 2.71 -8.22 7.37
C GLY A 13 1.42 -9.03 7.35
N HIS A 14 1.49 -10.34 7.56
CA HIS A 14 0.31 -11.21 7.63
C HIS A 14 -0.60 -10.84 8.80
N ARG A 15 -0.02 -10.54 9.96
CA ARG A 15 -0.81 -10.08 11.10
C ARG A 15 -1.57 -8.80 10.79
N GLY A 16 -0.92 -7.84 10.15
CA GLY A 16 -1.57 -6.60 9.73
C GLY A 16 -2.70 -6.84 8.76
N SER A 17 -2.49 -7.70 7.75
CA SER A 17 -3.51 -8.04 6.77
C SER A 17 -4.69 -8.75 7.42
N CYS A 18 -4.44 -9.70 8.34
CA CYS A 18 -5.51 -10.39 9.07
C CYS A 18 -6.33 -9.44 9.92
N LEU A 19 -5.69 -8.50 10.61
CA LEU A 19 -6.39 -7.50 11.43
C LEU A 19 -7.26 -6.59 10.56
N LEU A 20 -6.78 -6.22 9.38
CA LEU A 20 -7.54 -5.44 8.43
C LEU A 20 -8.78 -6.21 7.96
N ASP A 21 -8.63 -7.49 7.60
CA ASP A 21 -9.73 -8.35 7.16
C ASP A 21 -10.77 -8.57 8.26
N LEU A 22 -10.35 -8.56 9.53
CA LEU A 22 -11.24 -8.67 10.67
C LEU A 22 -11.96 -7.36 11.01
N GLY A 23 -11.74 -6.30 10.24
CA GLY A 23 -12.35 -5.01 10.50
C GLY A 23 -11.72 -4.25 11.65
N LEU A 24 -10.43 -4.47 11.90
CA LEU A 24 -9.66 -3.82 12.97
C LEU A 24 -8.52 -2.98 12.38
N PRO A 25 -8.83 -1.97 11.52
CA PRO A 25 -7.80 -1.24 10.79
C PRO A 25 -6.84 -0.49 11.73
N GLY A 26 -7.32 0.05 12.84
CA GLY A 26 -6.46 0.75 13.80
C GLY A 26 -5.42 -0.16 14.41
N GLN A 27 -5.72 -1.44 14.59
CA GLN A 27 -4.77 -2.43 15.11
C GLN A 27 -3.82 -2.94 14.04
N ALA A 28 -4.16 -2.80 12.77
CA ALA A 28 -3.33 -3.24 11.66
C ALA A 28 -2.16 -2.29 11.39
N ILE A 29 -2.26 -1.01 11.74
CA ILE A 29 -1.28 0.01 11.39
C ILE A 29 0.11 -0.31 11.97
N ASP A 30 0.20 -0.63 13.26
CA ASP A 30 1.50 -0.87 13.90
C ASP A 30 2.23 -2.09 13.31
N PRO A 31 1.60 -3.26 13.16
CA PRO A 31 2.24 -4.39 12.49
C PRO A 31 2.69 -4.07 11.06
N LEU A 32 1.89 -3.34 10.29
CA LEU A 32 2.23 -2.99 8.92
C LEU A 32 3.37 -1.96 8.87
N ARG A 33 3.39 -1.03 9.80
CA ARG A 33 4.49 -0.05 9.92
C ARG A 33 5.80 -0.72 10.32
N GLU A 34 5.76 -1.62 11.29
CA GLU A 34 6.94 -2.37 11.72
C GLU A 34 7.47 -3.24 10.59
N GLN A 35 6.59 -3.85 9.81
CA GLN A 35 6.96 -4.64 8.67
C GLN A 35 7.66 -3.79 7.61
N ASP A 36 7.13 -2.61 7.30
CA ASP A 36 7.74 -1.69 6.34
C ASP A 36 9.15 -1.26 6.80
N ALA A 37 9.32 -0.95 8.08
CA ALA A 37 10.61 -0.56 8.64
C ALA A 37 11.63 -1.71 8.60
N ALA A 38 11.17 -2.95 8.76
CA ALA A 38 12.02 -4.13 8.80
C ALA A 38 12.29 -4.72 7.42
N ALA A 39 11.51 -4.36 6.40
CA ALA A 39 11.58 -4.98 5.08
C ALA A 39 12.78 -4.45 4.30
N PRO A 40 13.80 -5.28 4.05
CA PRO A 40 14.90 -4.89 3.17
C PRO A 40 14.43 -4.91 1.71
N ASP A 41 15.25 -4.34 0.82
CA ASP A 41 14.97 -4.25 -0.61
C ASP A 41 14.69 -5.61 -1.27
N LEU A 42 15.14 -6.70 -0.65
CA LEU A 42 14.88 -8.07 -1.12
C LEU A 42 13.40 -8.42 -1.21
N PHE A 43 12.54 -7.70 -0.46
CA PHE A 43 11.11 -8.00 -0.36
C PHE A 43 10.25 -6.94 -1.02
N VAL A 44 10.76 -6.30 -2.05
CA VAL A 44 10.12 -5.16 -2.73
C VAL A 44 8.69 -5.46 -3.16
N ARG A 45 8.41 -6.67 -3.70
CA ARG A 45 7.06 -7.05 -4.13
C ARG A 45 6.08 -7.06 -2.97
N ASN A 46 6.49 -7.69 -1.88
CA ASN A 46 5.65 -7.80 -0.68
C ASN A 46 5.47 -6.43 -0.04
N ARG A 47 6.50 -5.59 -0.10
CA ARG A 47 6.43 -4.23 0.43
C ARG A 47 5.32 -3.42 -0.24
N ALA A 48 5.18 -3.52 -1.55
CA ALA A 48 4.10 -2.83 -2.27
C ALA A 48 2.72 -3.26 -1.76
N ILE A 49 2.50 -4.56 -1.60
CA ILE A 49 1.23 -5.08 -1.09
C ILE A 49 0.97 -4.60 0.34
N TRP A 50 1.99 -4.63 1.20
CA TRP A 50 1.84 -4.19 2.58
C TRP A 50 1.60 -2.69 2.71
N LEU A 51 2.20 -1.87 1.84
CA LEU A 51 1.89 -0.45 1.75
C LEU A 51 0.43 -0.23 1.39
N LEU A 52 -0.11 -1.02 0.46
CA LEU A 52 -1.51 -0.92 0.06
C LEU A 52 -2.45 -1.42 1.17
N ASP A 53 -2.06 -2.46 1.91
CA ASP A 53 -2.83 -2.89 3.10
C ASP A 53 -2.89 -1.77 4.13
N ARG A 54 -1.77 -1.10 4.37
CA ARG A 54 -1.73 0.04 5.29
C ARG A 54 -2.56 1.22 4.77
N ALA A 55 -2.52 1.49 3.49
CA ALA A 55 -3.36 2.52 2.87
C ALA A 55 -4.84 2.20 3.05
N ASP A 56 -5.24 0.94 2.89
CA ASP A 56 -6.61 0.51 3.14
C ASP A 56 -7.02 0.75 4.59
N ALA A 57 -6.13 0.45 5.53
CA ALA A 57 -6.38 0.69 6.96
C ALA A 57 -6.57 2.18 7.24
N TYR A 58 -5.72 3.03 6.70
CA TYR A 58 -5.85 4.48 6.84
C TYR A 58 -7.16 4.99 6.21
N ALA A 59 -7.52 4.49 5.03
CA ALA A 59 -8.79 4.87 4.39
C ALA A 59 -9.99 4.47 5.25
N ALA A 60 -9.95 3.28 5.85
CA ALA A 60 -11.01 2.82 6.74
C ALA A 60 -11.15 3.69 8.00
N MET A 61 -10.05 4.33 8.42
CA MET A 61 -10.02 5.26 9.54
C MET A 61 -10.26 6.71 9.12
N GLU A 62 -10.57 6.94 7.84
CA GLU A 62 -10.77 8.26 7.24
C GLU A 62 -9.52 9.16 7.30
N GLU A 63 -8.36 8.56 7.41
CA GLU A 63 -7.06 9.26 7.35
C GLU A 63 -6.57 9.30 5.90
N VAL A 64 -7.19 10.16 5.10
CA VAL A 64 -7.02 10.20 3.65
C VAL A 64 -5.60 10.58 3.24
N ASP A 65 -5.00 11.55 3.92
CA ASP A 65 -3.65 12.01 3.60
C ASP A 65 -2.62 10.90 3.78
N ALA A 66 -2.73 10.14 4.87
CA ALA A 66 -1.85 9.01 5.15
C ALA A 66 -2.04 7.89 4.11
N ALA A 67 -3.28 7.60 3.74
CA ALA A 67 -3.58 6.61 2.70
C ALA A 67 -2.94 7.01 1.37
N CYS A 68 -3.08 8.27 0.97
CA CYS A 68 -2.50 8.78 -0.27
C CYS A 68 -0.97 8.74 -0.25
N ALA A 69 -0.35 9.02 0.90
CA ALA A 69 1.10 8.93 1.03
C ALA A 69 1.61 7.50 0.78
N ASP A 70 0.93 6.49 1.33
CA ASP A 70 1.28 5.09 1.11
C ASP A 70 1.09 4.68 -0.35
N ILE A 71 0.03 5.15 -0.98
CA ILE A 71 -0.21 4.88 -2.41
C ILE A 71 0.91 5.50 -3.26
N ARG A 72 1.28 6.74 -3.00
CA ARG A 72 2.39 7.39 -3.72
C ARG A 72 3.68 6.61 -3.54
N GLN A 73 3.96 6.15 -2.33
CA GLN A 73 5.15 5.37 -2.06
C GLN A 73 5.14 4.04 -2.83
N THR A 74 3.98 3.44 -3.01
CA THR A 74 3.82 2.23 -3.82
C THR A 74 4.26 2.48 -5.27
N PHE A 75 3.88 3.63 -5.86
CA PHE A 75 4.33 3.97 -7.21
C PHE A 75 5.85 4.14 -7.32
N GLN A 76 6.51 4.50 -6.24
CA GLN A 76 7.97 4.68 -6.20
C GLN A 76 8.72 3.36 -6.03
N THR A 77 8.05 2.27 -5.71
CA THR A 77 8.72 0.97 -5.62
C THR A 77 8.95 0.37 -7.00
N ALA A 78 10.02 -0.39 -7.16
CA ALA A 78 10.36 -1.01 -8.43
C ALA A 78 9.25 -1.94 -8.95
N ALA A 79 8.50 -2.57 -8.06
CA ALA A 79 7.42 -3.49 -8.40
C ALA A 79 6.04 -2.84 -8.42
N GLY A 80 5.94 -1.54 -8.10
CA GLY A 80 4.67 -0.86 -7.88
C GLY A 80 3.76 -0.84 -9.10
N THR A 81 4.32 -0.73 -10.30
CA THR A 81 3.55 -0.61 -11.53
C THR A 81 3.86 -1.69 -12.56
N SER A 82 4.82 -2.60 -12.28
CA SER A 82 5.27 -3.61 -13.24
C SER A 82 4.53 -4.94 -13.12
N SER A 83 3.86 -5.19 -12.01
CA SER A 83 3.15 -6.44 -11.74
C SER A 83 1.66 -6.28 -11.95
N PRO A 84 1.02 -7.11 -12.81
CA PRO A 84 -0.45 -7.08 -12.95
C PRO A 84 -1.18 -7.31 -11.62
N ARG A 85 -0.64 -8.16 -10.76
CA ARG A 85 -1.22 -8.41 -9.42
C ARG A 85 -1.19 -7.13 -8.57
N THR A 86 -0.07 -6.44 -8.56
CA THR A 86 0.07 -5.18 -7.82
C THR A 86 -0.85 -4.12 -8.40
N MET A 87 -0.97 -4.03 -9.71
CA MET A 87 -1.88 -3.07 -10.35
C MET A 87 -3.34 -3.34 -10.00
N ARG A 88 -3.75 -4.61 -9.95
CA ARG A 88 -5.12 -4.95 -9.52
C ARG A 88 -5.35 -4.56 -8.05
N ARG A 89 -4.37 -4.83 -7.21
CA ARG A 89 -4.46 -4.48 -5.79
C ARG A 89 -4.50 -2.95 -5.61
N LEU A 90 -3.70 -2.24 -6.37
CA LEU A 90 -3.67 -0.78 -6.38
C LEU A 90 -5.01 -0.19 -6.82
N ALA A 91 -5.63 -0.75 -7.87
CA ALA A 91 -6.95 -0.33 -8.32
C ALA A 91 -7.99 -0.46 -7.21
N ALA A 92 -7.97 -1.55 -6.47
CA ALA A 92 -8.89 -1.77 -5.35
C ALA A 92 -8.69 -0.73 -4.24
N THR A 93 -7.44 -0.41 -3.91
CA THR A 93 -7.14 0.60 -2.89
C THR A 93 -7.55 2.00 -3.34
N VAL A 94 -7.24 2.37 -4.57
CA VAL A 94 -7.61 3.68 -5.12
C VAL A 94 -9.14 3.84 -5.14
N SER A 95 -9.88 2.80 -5.49
CA SER A 95 -11.35 2.89 -5.51
C SER A 95 -11.97 3.10 -4.13
N ARG A 96 -11.27 2.71 -3.06
CA ARG A 96 -11.73 2.99 -1.68
C ARG A 96 -11.72 4.49 -1.35
N LEU A 97 -11.04 5.31 -2.15
CA LEU A 97 -10.95 6.74 -1.97
C LEU A 97 -12.00 7.52 -2.77
N ASP A 98 -12.93 6.85 -3.44
CA ASP A 98 -13.93 7.50 -4.31
C ASP A 98 -14.78 8.54 -3.57
N ARG A 99 -15.11 8.32 -2.30
CA ARG A 99 -15.87 9.28 -1.51
C ARG A 99 -15.11 10.60 -1.27
N TRP A 100 -13.79 10.60 -1.45
CA TRP A 100 -12.93 11.78 -1.29
C TRP A 100 -12.33 12.23 -2.62
N ARG A 101 -12.99 11.94 -3.74
CA ARG A 101 -12.46 12.19 -5.09
C ARG A 101 -12.15 13.66 -5.38
N GLU A 102 -12.68 14.59 -4.59
CA GLU A 102 -12.41 16.02 -4.74
C GLU A 102 -11.23 16.50 -3.91
N VAL A 103 -10.72 15.67 -3.02
CA VAL A 103 -9.54 16.01 -2.21
C VAL A 103 -8.31 16.04 -3.13
N PRO A 104 -7.48 17.11 -3.08
CA PRO A 104 -6.33 17.23 -4.00
C PRO A 104 -5.38 16.04 -4.01
N GLU A 105 -5.08 15.47 -2.85
CA GLU A 105 -4.20 14.31 -2.73
C GLU A 105 -4.81 13.07 -3.42
N VAL A 106 -6.12 12.92 -3.35
CA VAL A 106 -6.81 11.82 -4.02
C VAL A 106 -6.80 12.04 -5.53
N VAL A 107 -7.02 13.26 -6.00
CA VAL A 107 -6.92 13.60 -7.42
C VAL A 107 -5.54 13.21 -7.95
N GLU A 108 -4.48 13.55 -7.22
CA GLU A 108 -3.11 13.24 -7.60
C GLU A 108 -2.87 11.74 -7.74
N VAL A 109 -3.27 10.93 -6.73
CA VAL A 109 -3.03 9.48 -6.80
C VAL A 109 -3.85 8.82 -7.89
N ARG A 110 -5.05 9.32 -8.16
CA ARG A 110 -5.88 8.81 -9.26
C ARG A 110 -5.24 9.12 -10.61
N ASP A 111 -4.66 10.29 -10.78
CA ASP A 111 -3.94 10.65 -12.00
C ASP A 111 -2.70 9.78 -12.19
N LEU A 112 -1.94 9.54 -11.13
CA LEU A 112 -0.79 8.63 -11.15
C LEU A 112 -1.23 7.22 -11.55
N PHE A 113 -2.34 6.74 -11.01
CA PHE A 113 -2.87 5.42 -11.35
C PHE A 113 -3.26 5.32 -12.83
N ARG A 114 -3.95 6.33 -13.35
CA ARG A 114 -4.32 6.37 -14.77
C ARG A 114 -3.10 6.36 -15.68
N ALA A 115 -2.09 7.14 -15.33
CA ALA A 115 -0.84 7.18 -16.09
C ALA A 115 -0.15 5.81 -16.10
N ALA A 116 -0.06 5.17 -14.95
CA ALA A 116 0.55 3.85 -14.82
C ALA A 116 -0.22 2.79 -15.62
N ARG A 117 -1.55 2.82 -15.54
CA ARG A 117 -2.40 1.87 -16.27
C ARG A 117 -2.30 2.04 -17.79
N SER A 118 -2.04 3.25 -18.26
CA SER A 118 -1.86 3.56 -19.68
C SER A 118 -0.45 3.28 -20.19
N GLY A 119 0.45 2.82 -19.33
CA GLY A 119 1.84 2.59 -19.69
C GLY A 119 2.67 3.86 -19.82
N ARG A 120 2.14 5.01 -19.37
CA ARG A 120 2.90 6.26 -19.38
C ARG A 120 3.85 6.33 -18.21
N PRO A 121 4.99 7.05 -18.32
CA PRO A 121 5.88 7.22 -17.18
C PRO A 121 5.15 7.85 -15.98
N VAL A 122 5.41 7.28 -14.79
CA VAL A 122 4.86 7.80 -13.55
C VAL A 122 5.88 8.77 -12.96
N VAL A 123 5.47 10.03 -12.86
CA VAL A 123 6.27 11.10 -12.23
C VAL A 123 5.60 11.43 -10.91
N ALA A 124 6.24 11.01 -9.84
CA ALA A 124 5.70 11.24 -8.50
C ALA A 124 6.43 12.36 -7.78
#